data_c2adc2241c8b9c0ae9b36a42d450c3d8
#
_entry.id   c2adc2241c8b9c0ae9b36a42d450c3d8
#
_cell.length_a   1.000
_cell.length_b   1.000
_cell.length_c   1.000
_cell.angle_alpha   90.00
_cell.angle_beta   90.00
_cell.angle_gamma   90.00
#
_symmetry.space_group_name_H-M   'P 1'
#
loop_
_entity.id
_entity.type
_entity.pdbx_description
1 polymer ?
#
loop_
_entity_poly.entity_id
_entity_poly.type
_entity_poly.pdbx_seq_one_letter_code
_entity_poly.pdbx_strand_id
1 'polypeptide(L)'
;MSCMGSWGSFRLREDLSLCSRGYDSGVAPLGVGSSAQLKILFVINDLYTRGNGLAASARRTIMLLRERGHDVRVLSTPPSHGDDCGVGVPDYPLPHLRIPLVAPLIASQGYAFARSDRRQIDRALDWADVVHLEEPFVLQAVVARRARARGVPALATYHIHPENLTASVYLDRCTVLNRAILQVWKRFVFDCCGALQCPSPSVWRRVSSLRLSARLFVLSNGVPLEGVSVDGGGRGDGLPVVRLLSIGRFSREKDQVTILRALRFSSHARSIELTLAGRGPTERRLRKLSDRLVRDGVIERPVCFVFMGPEEMARASREADLYVHAARIEVEGLGALEVLRHGVVPVLARGPLAATSQFALSEESVFEAGDPRSLARTIDGWVDRGSEDRLIEAARYWRVGAQYDIRSCVGELERVYRWLVAGGEFPGQEPDSMGGIYSVAR
;
A
#
# COMPACT_ATOMS: atom_id res chain seq x y z
N MET A 1 9.73 32.03 -48.71
CA MET A 1 11.07 31.47 -48.54
C MET A 1 11.24 31.33 -47.03
N SER A 2 10.82 30.28 -46.52
CA SER A 2 11.42 28.95 -46.33
C SER A 2 12.55 28.96 -45.29
N CYS A 3 12.25 28.48 -44.13
CA CYS A 3 13.04 27.56 -43.31
C CYS A 3 12.44 27.48 -41.87
N MET A 4 11.45 26.66 -41.69
CA MET A 4 11.09 26.11 -40.37
C MET A 4 11.55 24.65 -40.39
N GLY A 5 12.67 24.39 -39.72
CA GLY A 5 13.28 23.10 -39.59
C GLY A 5 12.69 22.28 -38.45
N SER A 6 12.32 21.09 -38.79
CA SER A 6 11.87 19.99 -37.95
C SER A 6 12.87 19.57 -36.91
N TRP A 7 12.63 19.81 -35.62
CA TRP A 7 13.54 19.35 -34.52
C TRP A 7 12.80 18.73 -33.33
N GLY A 8 11.53 18.33 -33.45
CA GLY A 8 10.74 17.83 -32.34
C GLY A 8 10.51 16.30 -32.25
N SER A 9 10.64 15.57 -33.37
CA SER A 9 10.14 14.17 -33.42
C SER A 9 11.18 13.07 -33.22
N PHE A 10 12.45 13.41 -33.10
CA PHE A 10 13.51 12.38 -33.11
C PHE A 10 13.92 11.86 -31.71
N ARG A 11 13.74 12.62 -30.63
CA ARG A 11 14.14 12.18 -29.28
C ARG A 11 13.09 11.30 -28.57
N LEU A 12 11.83 11.47 -28.89
CA LEU A 12 10.75 10.67 -28.27
C LEU A 12 10.69 9.21 -28.77
N ARG A 13 11.15 8.95 -30.00
CA ARG A 13 11.21 7.58 -30.53
C ARG A 13 12.38 6.75 -30.04
N GLU A 14 13.52 7.36 -29.73
CA GLU A 14 14.68 6.62 -29.18
C GLU A 14 14.48 6.23 -27.72
N ASP A 15 13.85 7.10 -26.90
CA ASP A 15 13.54 6.76 -25.51
C ASP A 15 12.43 5.69 -25.36
N LEU A 16 11.49 5.63 -26.31
CA LEU A 16 10.44 4.60 -26.33
C LEU A 16 10.94 3.25 -26.90
N SER A 17 11.95 3.27 -27.79
CA SER A 17 12.54 2.02 -28.32
C SER A 17 13.42 1.29 -27.30
N LEU A 18 13.89 1.98 -26.26
CA LEU A 18 14.59 1.37 -25.12
C LEU A 18 13.62 0.64 -24.17
N CYS A 19 12.32 0.96 -24.20
CA CYS A 19 11.30 0.27 -23.41
C CYS A 19 10.89 -1.11 -23.99
N SER A 20 11.18 -1.40 -25.26
CA SER A 20 10.85 -2.68 -25.91
C SER A 20 11.94 -3.75 -25.81
N ARG A 21 13.13 -3.38 -25.38
CA ARG A 21 14.16 -4.37 -25.03
C ARG A 21 13.95 -4.75 -23.59
N GLY A 22 13.53 -6.01 -23.37
CA GLY A 22 13.34 -6.58 -22.04
C GLY A 22 14.48 -6.18 -21.12
N TYR A 23 14.13 -5.69 -19.94
CA TYR A 23 15.06 -5.34 -18.89
C TYR A 23 15.75 -6.66 -18.46
N ASP A 24 16.87 -6.94 -19.12
CA ASP A 24 17.80 -7.95 -18.65
C ASP A 24 18.48 -7.35 -17.43
N SER A 25 17.91 -7.58 -16.27
CA SER A 25 18.52 -7.25 -15.00
C SER A 25 19.78 -8.12 -14.92
N GLY A 26 20.92 -7.52 -15.27
CA GLY A 26 22.25 -8.14 -15.16
C GLY A 26 22.67 -8.41 -13.71
N VAL A 27 21.73 -8.79 -12.85
CA VAL A 27 21.96 -9.50 -11.61
C VAL A 27 21.99 -10.98 -11.98
N ALA A 28 23.20 -11.49 -12.22
CA ALA A 28 23.42 -12.91 -12.31
C ALA A 28 22.71 -13.58 -11.13
N PRO A 29 21.99 -14.70 -11.31
CA PRO A 29 21.44 -15.46 -10.21
C PRO A 29 22.62 -15.93 -9.37
N LEU A 30 22.84 -15.26 -8.23
CA LEU A 30 23.77 -15.74 -7.21
C LEU A 30 23.30 -17.15 -6.84
N GLY A 31 24.20 -18.08 -6.92
CA GLY A 31 24.03 -19.51 -6.89
C GLY A 31 22.95 -19.95 -5.90
N VAL A 32 21.95 -20.67 -6.43
CA VAL A 32 20.84 -21.27 -5.69
C VAL A 32 21.44 -22.34 -4.77
N GLY A 33 21.83 -21.96 -3.56
CA GLY A 33 22.02 -22.90 -2.48
C GLY A 33 20.68 -23.51 -2.10
N SER A 34 20.54 -24.83 -2.26
CA SER A 34 19.46 -25.72 -1.79
C SER A 34 18.04 -25.12 -1.79
N SER A 35 17.27 -25.42 -2.82
CA SER A 35 15.84 -25.08 -2.97
C SER A 35 14.93 -25.95 -2.07
N ALA A 36 15.26 -26.08 -0.79
CA ALA A 36 14.40 -26.81 0.13
C ALA A 36 13.05 -26.09 0.27
N GLN A 37 11.98 -26.82 0.03
CA GLN A 37 10.62 -26.38 0.28
C GLN A 37 10.46 -26.03 1.75
N LEU A 38 9.91 -24.86 2.06
CA LEU A 38 9.54 -24.43 3.41
C LEU A 38 8.05 -24.65 3.65
N LYS A 39 7.71 -24.99 4.89
CA LYS A 39 6.34 -25.01 5.42
C LYS A 39 6.06 -23.67 6.10
N ILE A 40 5.34 -22.78 5.43
CA ILE A 40 5.11 -21.40 5.87
C ILE A 40 3.66 -21.26 6.36
N LEU A 41 3.49 -20.88 7.62
CA LEU A 41 2.18 -20.62 8.21
C LEU A 41 1.85 -19.13 8.16
N PHE A 42 0.91 -18.73 7.34
CA PHE A 42 0.35 -17.37 7.36
C PHE A 42 -0.75 -17.25 8.42
N VAL A 43 -0.65 -16.23 9.25
CA VAL A 43 -1.61 -15.95 10.34
C VAL A 43 -2.22 -14.58 10.11
N ILE A 44 -3.47 -14.56 9.71
CA ILE A 44 -4.23 -13.35 9.43
C ILE A 44 -5.64 -13.49 9.97
N ASN A 45 -6.23 -12.41 10.49
CA ASN A 45 -7.59 -12.48 11.02
C ASN A 45 -8.63 -12.70 9.92
N ASP A 46 -8.52 -11.94 8.83
CA ASP A 46 -9.46 -11.98 7.71
C ASP A 46 -8.71 -11.88 6.37
N LEU A 47 -8.64 -12.98 5.66
CA LEU A 47 -7.97 -13.07 4.35
C LEU A 47 -8.93 -12.80 3.18
N TYR A 48 -10.26 -12.87 3.39
CA TYR A 48 -11.24 -12.98 2.32
C TYR A 48 -12.04 -11.69 2.07
N THR A 49 -11.93 -10.68 2.92
CA THR A 49 -12.62 -9.41 2.69
C THR A 49 -12.09 -8.71 1.44
N ARG A 50 -12.97 -8.49 0.45
CA ARG A 50 -12.67 -7.71 -0.75
C ARG A 50 -12.54 -6.23 -0.43
N GLY A 51 -11.60 -5.54 -1.10
CA GLY A 51 -11.33 -4.11 -0.87
C GLY A 51 -10.47 -3.82 0.38
N ASN A 52 -9.99 -4.86 1.08
CA ASN A 52 -8.98 -4.74 2.12
C ASN A 52 -7.59 -4.91 1.52
N GLY A 53 -6.78 -3.86 1.52
CA GLY A 53 -5.44 -3.85 0.91
C GLY A 53 -4.48 -4.84 1.55
N LEU A 54 -4.55 -5.02 2.89
CA LEU A 54 -3.76 -6.01 3.62
C LEU A 54 -4.10 -7.43 3.17
N ALA A 55 -5.39 -7.78 3.16
CA ALA A 55 -5.84 -9.10 2.70
C ALA A 55 -5.45 -9.36 1.23
N ALA A 56 -5.55 -8.35 0.37
CA ALA A 56 -5.14 -8.46 -1.03
C ALA A 56 -3.63 -8.71 -1.17
N SER A 57 -2.80 -7.99 -0.39
CA SER A 57 -1.35 -8.19 -0.35
C SER A 57 -0.99 -9.60 0.15
N ALA A 58 -1.56 -10.03 1.28
CA ALA A 58 -1.32 -11.36 1.84
C ALA A 58 -1.69 -12.47 0.86
N ARG A 59 -2.85 -12.38 0.15
CA ARG A 59 -3.23 -13.36 -0.87
C ARG A 59 -2.21 -13.45 -2.00
N ARG A 60 -1.76 -12.31 -2.53
CA ARG A 60 -0.74 -12.26 -3.59
C ARG A 60 0.57 -12.91 -3.13
N THR A 61 1.02 -12.59 -1.92
CA THR A 61 2.22 -13.19 -1.32
C THR A 61 2.09 -14.70 -1.15
N ILE A 62 0.96 -15.19 -0.63
CA ILE A 62 0.68 -16.62 -0.46
C ILE A 62 0.71 -17.34 -1.82
N MET A 63 0.05 -16.78 -2.83
CA MET A 63 0.01 -17.39 -4.18
C MET A 63 1.42 -17.48 -4.78
N LEU A 64 2.20 -16.40 -4.71
CA LEU A 64 3.56 -16.37 -5.25
C LEU A 64 4.52 -17.31 -4.51
N LEU A 65 4.40 -17.45 -3.19
CA LEU A 65 5.19 -18.41 -2.43
C LEU A 65 4.84 -19.86 -2.81
N ARG A 66 3.55 -20.16 -3.05
CA ARG A 66 3.12 -21.45 -3.57
C ARG A 66 3.62 -21.71 -4.99
N GLU A 67 3.57 -20.71 -5.89
CA GLU A 67 4.18 -20.79 -7.24
C GLU A 67 5.70 -21.06 -7.18
N ARG A 68 6.38 -20.56 -6.15
CA ARG A 68 7.80 -20.80 -5.90
C ARG A 68 8.10 -22.18 -5.26
N GLY A 69 7.07 -22.99 -5.03
CA GLY A 69 7.19 -24.38 -4.57
C GLY A 69 7.17 -24.56 -3.05
N HIS A 70 6.81 -23.54 -2.26
CA HIS A 70 6.64 -23.67 -0.81
C HIS A 70 5.27 -24.28 -0.46
N ASP A 71 5.21 -25.06 0.65
CA ASP A 71 3.94 -25.45 1.28
C ASP A 71 3.47 -24.30 2.17
N VAL A 72 2.45 -23.55 1.70
CA VAL A 72 1.93 -22.38 2.42
C VAL A 72 0.53 -22.66 2.90
N ARG A 73 0.34 -22.67 4.22
CA ARG A 73 -0.95 -22.87 4.89
C ARG A 73 -1.40 -21.64 5.64
N VAL A 74 -2.70 -21.53 5.81
CA VAL A 74 -3.36 -20.35 6.36
C VAL A 74 -4.12 -20.68 7.63
N LEU A 75 -3.86 -19.91 8.68
CA LEU A 75 -4.64 -19.84 9.92
C LEU A 75 -5.46 -18.54 9.91
N SER A 76 -6.76 -18.63 9.64
CA SER A 76 -7.66 -17.47 9.45
C SER A 76 -9.12 -17.85 9.71
N THR A 77 -10.01 -16.84 9.70
CA THR A 77 -11.46 -17.12 9.59
C THR A 77 -11.80 -17.62 8.18
N PRO A 78 -12.81 -18.51 8.04
CA PRO A 78 -13.29 -18.93 6.73
C PRO A 78 -14.02 -17.78 6.01
N PRO A 79 -14.12 -17.82 4.66
CA PRO A 79 -14.87 -16.83 3.89
C PRO A 79 -16.36 -16.86 4.24
N SER A 80 -16.96 -15.68 4.44
CA SER A 80 -18.37 -15.56 4.84
C SER A 80 -19.37 -15.98 3.75
N HIS A 81 -18.95 -15.95 2.47
CA HIS A 81 -19.82 -16.17 1.29
C HIS A 81 -19.27 -17.21 0.31
N GLY A 82 -18.42 -18.12 0.75
CA GLY A 82 -17.88 -19.19 -0.07
C GLY A 82 -16.87 -18.77 -1.14
N ASP A 83 -16.54 -17.49 -1.26
CA ASP A 83 -15.53 -16.98 -2.18
C ASP A 83 -14.14 -17.07 -1.53
N ASP A 84 -13.34 -18.00 -2.00
CA ASP A 84 -11.97 -18.23 -1.49
C ASP A 84 -10.92 -17.28 -2.06
N CYS A 85 -11.34 -16.33 -2.88
CA CYS A 85 -10.46 -15.33 -3.51
C CYS A 85 -9.23 -15.93 -4.23
N GLY A 86 -9.29 -17.18 -4.69
CA GLY A 86 -8.23 -17.88 -5.41
C GLY A 86 -7.11 -18.46 -4.52
N VAL A 87 -7.18 -18.33 -3.20
CA VAL A 87 -6.17 -18.87 -2.27
C VAL A 87 -6.62 -20.15 -1.57
N GLY A 88 -7.86 -20.58 -1.80
CA GLY A 88 -8.49 -21.69 -1.09
C GLY A 88 -9.01 -21.31 0.29
N VAL A 89 -9.77 -22.20 0.91
CA VAL A 89 -10.22 -22.04 2.31
C VAL A 89 -9.03 -22.19 3.27
N PRO A 90 -9.10 -21.62 4.49
CA PRO A 90 -7.99 -21.72 5.43
C PRO A 90 -7.76 -23.19 5.87
N ASP A 91 -6.50 -23.62 5.89
CA ASP A 91 -6.09 -24.97 6.33
C ASP A 91 -6.41 -25.18 7.82
N TYR A 92 -6.33 -24.11 8.59
CA TYR A 92 -6.64 -24.08 10.02
C TYR A 92 -7.74 -23.03 10.28
N PRO A 93 -9.02 -23.39 10.08
CA PRO A 93 -10.12 -22.43 10.20
C PRO A 93 -10.36 -22.03 11.66
N LEU A 94 -10.54 -20.73 11.87
CA LEU A 94 -10.83 -20.15 13.16
C LEU A 94 -12.26 -19.57 13.18
N PRO A 95 -12.99 -19.67 14.29
CA PRO A 95 -14.28 -19.04 14.41
C PRO A 95 -14.18 -17.51 14.43
N HIS A 96 -15.18 -16.82 13.90
CA HIS A 96 -15.27 -15.36 14.00
C HIS A 96 -15.43 -14.92 15.45
N LEU A 97 -14.69 -13.88 15.84
CA LEU A 97 -14.85 -13.22 17.13
C LEU A 97 -16.02 -12.23 17.05
N ARG A 98 -17.09 -12.50 17.78
CA ARG A 98 -18.24 -11.61 17.90
C ARG A 98 -18.14 -10.81 19.19
N ILE A 99 -17.94 -9.50 19.08
CA ILE A 99 -17.92 -8.57 20.22
C ILE A 99 -19.16 -7.66 20.05
N PRO A 100 -20.30 -7.91 20.75
CA PRO A 100 -21.57 -7.28 20.45
C PRO A 100 -21.55 -5.75 20.40
N LEU A 101 -20.84 -5.10 21.33
CA LEU A 101 -20.77 -3.63 21.44
C LEU A 101 -19.95 -2.94 20.36
N VAL A 102 -18.94 -3.61 19.81
CA VAL A 102 -18.02 -3.01 18.82
C VAL A 102 -18.12 -3.68 17.44
N ALA A 103 -18.89 -4.76 17.31
CA ALA A 103 -19.07 -5.46 16.04
C ALA A 103 -19.54 -4.55 14.90
N PRO A 104 -20.51 -3.63 15.08
CA PRO A 104 -20.92 -2.72 14.01
C PRO A 104 -19.80 -1.76 13.57
N LEU A 105 -18.98 -1.29 14.51
CA LEU A 105 -17.85 -0.42 14.22
C LEU A 105 -16.77 -1.17 13.43
N ILE A 106 -16.45 -2.39 13.85
CA ILE A 106 -15.46 -3.26 13.17
C ILE A 106 -15.96 -3.62 11.77
N ALA A 107 -17.21 -4.04 11.63
CA ALA A 107 -17.82 -4.37 10.34
C ALA A 107 -17.86 -3.16 9.38
N SER A 108 -18.13 -1.95 9.90
CA SER A 108 -18.08 -0.71 9.10
C SER A 108 -16.70 -0.40 8.57
N GLN A 109 -15.66 -0.97 9.21
CA GLN A 109 -14.28 -0.89 8.75
C GLN A 109 -13.95 -1.96 7.68
N GLY A 110 -14.88 -2.85 7.32
CA GLY A 110 -14.64 -3.97 6.42
C GLY A 110 -13.59 -4.94 6.97
N TYR A 111 -13.67 -5.26 8.27
CA TYR A 111 -12.71 -6.11 8.96
C TYR A 111 -13.43 -7.12 9.85
N ALA A 112 -12.88 -8.34 9.96
CA ALA A 112 -13.35 -9.36 10.89
C ALA A 112 -12.18 -9.85 11.76
N PHE A 113 -12.46 -10.15 13.03
CA PHE A 113 -11.49 -10.74 13.94
C PHE A 113 -11.75 -12.23 14.12
N ALA A 114 -10.65 -12.99 14.19
CA ALA A 114 -10.68 -14.40 14.53
C ALA A 114 -10.63 -14.60 16.04
N ARG A 115 -11.42 -15.55 16.55
CA ARG A 115 -11.29 -16.05 17.92
C ARG A 115 -10.22 -17.12 17.94
N SER A 116 -9.21 -16.95 18.78
CA SER A 116 -8.11 -17.90 18.94
C SER A 116 -8.65 -19.28 19.39
N ASP A 117 -8.28 -20.33 18.66
CA ASP A 117 -8.48 -21.73 19.04
C ASP A 117 -7.14 -22.40 19.26
N ARG A 118 -6.88 -22.79 20.52
CA ARG A 118 -5.57 -23.35 20.91
C ARG A 118 -5.24 -24.63 20.16
N ARG A 119 -6.25 -25.50 19.91
CA ARG A 119 -6.03 -26.77 19.21
C ARG A 119 -5.60 -26.54 17.77
N GLN A 120 -6.28 -25.63 17.06
CA GLN A 120 -5.92 -25.28 15.69
C GLN A 120 -4.56 -24.61 15.61
N ILE A 121 -4.25 -23.69 16.54
CA ILE A 121 -2.94 -23.03 16.63
C ILE A 121 -1.83 -24.05 16.87
N ASP A 122 -2.03 -24.99 17.80
CA ASP A 122 -1.00 -26.00 18.10
C ASP A 122 -0.74 -26.91 16.91
N ARG A 123 -1.79 -27.42 16.25
CA ARG A 123 -1.66 -28.23 15.03
C ARG A 123 -0.95 -27.48 13.90
N ALA A 124 -1.24 -26.19 13.75
CA ALA A 124 -0.59 -25.35 12.74
C ALA A 124 0.90 -25.16 13.03
N LEU A 125 1.25 -24.92 14.32
CA LEU A 125 2.64 -24.73 14.74
C LEU A 125 3.45 -26.04 14.72
N ASP A 126 2.84 -27.19 15.01
CA ASP A 126 3.50 -28.49 14.92
C ASP A 126 3.86 -28.87 13.47
N TRP A 127 3.19 -28.26 12.50
CA TRP A 127 3.47 -28.47 11.08
C TRP A 127 4.47 -27.45 10.51
N ALA A 128 4.50 -26.19 10.99
CA ALA A 128 5.19 -25.08 10.36
C ALA A 128 6.71 -25.08 10.62
N ASP A 129 7.51 -24.78 9.59
CA ASP A 129 8.93 -24.44 9.73
C ASP A 129 9.10 -22.96 10.12
N VAL A 130 8.20 -22.08 9.65
CA VAL A 130 8.21 -20.63 9.94
C VAL A 130 6.79 -20.07 9.96
N VAL A 131 6.56 -19.08 10.80
CA VAL A 131 5.28 -18.38 10.94
C VAL A 131 5.38 -16.95 10.41
N HIS A 132 4.41 -16.52 9.62
CA HIS A 132 4.24 -15.13 9.19
C HIS A 132 2.99 -14.52 9.82
N LEU A 133 3.17 -13.45 10.58
CA LEU A 133 2.13 -12.73 11.30
C LEU A 133 1.81 -11.42 10.58
N GLU A 134 0.59 -11.28 10.09
CA GLU A 134 0.17 -10.13 9.26
C GLU A 134 -0.32 -8.92 10.07
N GLU A 135 -0.69 -9.12 11.34
CA GLU A 135 -1.25 -8.05 12.16
C GLU A 135 -0.79 -8.16 13.62
N PRO A 136 -0.80 -7.06 14.39
CA PRO A 136 -0.36 -7.09 15.78
C PRO A 136 -1.51 -7.29 16.79
N PHE A 137 -2.52 -8.12 16.46
CA PHE A 137 -3.70 -8.30 17.31
C PHE A 137 -3.62 -9.54 18.21
N VAL A 138 -4.73 -9.83 18.91
CA VAL A 138 -4.79 -10.88 19.93
C VAL A 138 -4.44 -12.26 19.36
N LEU A 139 -4.95 -12.60 18.17
CA LEU A 139 -4.61 -13.87 17.52
C LEU A 139 -3.11 -13.99 17.34
N GLN A 140 -2.49 -13.00 16.73
CA GLN A 140 -1.05 -12.98 16.44
C GLN A 140 -0.20 -12.98 17.72
N ALA A 141 -0.66 -12.29 18.77
CA ALA A 141 0.00 -12.31 20.07
C ALA A 141 -0.03 -13.70 20.73
N VAL A 142 -1.12 -14.44 20.56
CA VAL A 142 -1.23 -15.83 21.05
C VAL A 142 -0.31 -16.74 20.23
N VAL A 143 -0.35 -16.65 18.90
CA VAL A 143 0.48 -17.47 18.00
C VAL A 143 1.96 -17.18 18.21
N ALA A 144 2.39 -15.91 18.25
CA ALA A 144 3.78 -15.51 18.43
C ALA A 144 4.39 -16.10 19.72
N ARG A 145 3.68 -16.00 20.85
CA ARG A 145 4.15 -16.56 22.11
C ARG A 145 4.21 -18.09 22.09
N ARG A 146 3.25 -18.76 21.44
CA ARG A 146 3.23 -20.22 21.34
C ARG A 146 4.29 -20.73 20.37
N ALA A 147 4.53 -20.03 19.25
CA ALA A 147 5.61 -20.30 18.31
C ALA A 147 6.97 -20.21 19.03
N ARG A 148 7.21 -19.10 19.74
CA ARG A 148 8.44 -18.90 20.53
C ARG A 148 8.65 -20.01 21.58
N ALA A 149 7.59 -20.43 22.29
CA ALA A 149 7.67 -21.51 23.28
C ALA A 149 8.00 -22.87 22.67
N ARG A 150 7.72 -23.08 21.37
CA ARG A 150 8.02 -24.30 20.60
C ARG A 150 9.33 -24.22 19.80
N GLY A 151 10.00 -23.08 19.82
CA GLY A 151 11.19 -22.85 18.99
C GLY A 151 10.87 -22.69 17.49
N VAL A 152 9.60 -22.48 17.11
CA VAL A 152 9.22 -22.17 15.73
C VAL A 152 9.49 -20.69 15.46
N PRO A 153 10.38 -20.35 14.50
CA PRO A 153 10.69 -18.97 14.20
C PRO A 153 9.49 -18.24 13.60
N ALA A 154 9.36 -16.96 13.93
CA ALA A 154 8.29 -16.12 13.44
C ALA A 154 8.81 -14.82 12.84
N LEU A 155 8.15 -14.36 11.76
CA LEU A 155 8.25 -13.03 11.17
C LEU A 155 6.94 -12.31 11.37
N ALA A 156 6.99 -11.01 11.64
CA ALA A 156 5.81 -10.16 11.60
C ALA A 156 5.97 -9.08 10.52
N THR A 157 4.86 -8.66 9.89
CA THR A 157 4.82 -7.48 9.03
C THR A 157 4.06 -6.35 9.73
N TYR A 158 4.60 -5.14 9.63
CA TYR A 158 3.99 -3.95 10.21
C TYR A 158 2.99 -3.33 9.21
N HIS A 159 1.73 -3.76 9.28
CA HIS A 159 0.70 -3.30 8.33
C HIS A 159 -0.19 -2.18 8.84
N ILE A 160 -0.12 -1.82 10.12
CA ILE A 160 -1.05 -0.87 10.71
C ILE A 160 -0.39 -0.04 11.81
N HIS A 161 -0.65 1.25 11.81
CA HIS A 161 -0.33 2.13 12.93
C HIS A 161 -1.42 2.08 14.01
N PRO A 162 -1.11 2.26 15.30
CA PRO A 162 -2.14 2.44 16.34
C PRO A 162 -3.15 3.52 15.97
N GLU A 163 -2.70 4.58 15.33
CA GLU A 163 -3.51 5.72 14.89
C GLU A 163 -4.58 5.34 13.87
N ASN A 164 -4.37 4.27 13.06
CA ASN A 164 -5.41 3.76 12.16
C ASN A 164 -6.63 3.23 12.93
N LEU A 165 -6.39 2.60 14.10
CA LEU A 165 -7.47 2.12 14.96
C LEU A 165 -8.15 3.27 15.68
N THR A 166 -7.35 4.15 16.28
CA THR A 166 -7.85 5.24 17.13
C THR A 166 -8.50 6.36 16.32
N ALA A 167 -8.20 6.48 15.01
CA ALA A 167 -8.86 7.43 14.11
C ALA A 167 -10.36 7.15 13.97
N SER A 168 -10.80 5.90 14.04
CA SER A 168 -12.22 5.53 13.96
C SER A 168 -13.04 6.04 15.14
N VAL A 169 -12.40 6.26 16.28
CA VAL A 169 -13.00 6.81 17.52
C VAL A 169 -12.49 8.22 17.87
N TYR A 170 -11.90 8.93 16.90
CA TYR A 170 -11.41 10.31 17.03
C TYR A 170 -10.25 10.50 18.04
N LEU A 171 -9.51 9.43 18.35
CA LEU A 171 -8.37 9.44 19.27
C LEU A 171 -7.00 9.31 18.56
N ASP A 172 -6.95 9.50 17.25
CA ASP A 172 -5.71 9.44 16.44
C ASP A 172 -4.63 10.42 16.92
N ARG A 173 -5.01 11.53 17.54
CA ARG A 173 -4.10 12.53 18.11
C ARG A 173 -3.68 12.26 19.56
N CYS A 174 -4.25 11.24 20.20
CA CYS A 174 -3.89 10.87 21.57
C CYS A 174 -2.57 10.09 21.59
N THR A 175 -1.44 10.79 21.65
CA THR A 175 -0.08 10.22 21.54
C THR A 175 0.20 9.21 22.66
N VAL A 176 -0.32 9.45 23.87
CA VAL A 176 -0.15 8.53 25.02
C VAL A 176 -0.83 7.19 24.76
N LEU A 177 -2.09 7.21 24.28
CA LEU A 177 -2.83 6.01 23.94
C LEU A 177 -2.15 5.24 22.80
N ASN A 178 -1.79 5.92 21.72
CA ASN A 178 -1.15 5.30 20.56
C ASN A 178 0.22 4.71 20.92
N ARG A 179 0.99 5.38 21.77
CA ARG A 179 2.25 4.85 22.30
C ARG A 179 2.00 3.61 23.17
N ALA A 180 0.99 3.63 24.04
CA ALA A 180 0.65 2.46 24.86
C ALA A 180 0.26 1.25 24.01
N ILE A 181 -0.58 1.43 22.99
CA ILE A 181 -0.94 0.37 22.04
C ILE A 181 0.32 -0.19 21.36
N LEU A 182 1.21 0.68 20.88
CA LEU A 182 2.45 0.25 20.23
C LEU A 182 3.37 -0.54 21.18
N GLN A 183 3.43 -0.17 22.47
CA GLN A 183 4.18 -0.93 23.49
C GLN A 183 3.56 -2.29 23.76
N VAL A 184 2.24 -2.40 23.74
CA VAL A 184 1.52 -3.69 23.84
C VAL A 184 1.88 -4.58 22.65
N TRP A 185 1.83 -4.05 21.42
CA TRP A 185 2.23 -4.77 20.21
C TRP A 185 3.70 -5.21 20.25
N LYS A 186 4.58 -4.30 20.66
CA LYS A 186 5.99 -4.63 20.90
C LYS A 186 6.12 -5.85 21.81
N ARG A 187 5.54 -5.77 23.02
CA ARG A 187 5.71 -6.77 24.10
C ARG A 187 5.13 -8.12 23.74
N PHE A 188 3.98 -8.16 23.06
CA PHE A 188 3.20 -9.39 22.88
C PHE A 188 3.29 -9.98 21.48
N VAL A 189 3.78 -9.23 20.48
CA VAL A 189 3.93 -9.70 19.11
C VAL A 189 5.37 -9.54 18.65
N PHE A 190 5.85 -8.30 18.50
CA PHE A 190 7.11 -8.05 17.80
C PHE A 190 8.35 -8.60 18.53
N ASP A 191 8.42 -8.47 19.86
CA ASP A 191 9.51 -9.05 20.66
C ASP A 191 9.46 -10.60 20.76
N CYS A 192 8.39 -11.23 20.26
CA CYS A 192 8.30 -12.68 20.14
C CYS A 192 8.75 -13.20 18.77
N CYS A 193 9.00 -12.30 17.81
CA CYS A 193 9.43 -12.65 16.46
C CYS A 193 10.94 -12.51 16.29
N GLY A 194 11.51 -13.27 15.36
CA GLY A 194 12.92 -13.16 14.96
C GLY A 194 13.17 -11.97 14.03
N ALA A 195 12.18 -11.61 13.19
CA ALA A 195 12.25 -10.48 12.28
C ALA A 195 10.94 -9.67 12.22
N LEU A 196 11.05 -8.38 11.89
CA LEU A 196 9.92 -7.48 11.63
C LEU A 196 10.13 -6.77 10.29
N GLN A 197 9.26 -7.05 9.34
CA GLN A 197 9.18 -6.35 8.06
C GLN A 197 8.56 -4.97 8.26
N CYS A 198 9.27 -3.95 7.81
CA CYS A 198 8.81 -2.57 7.74
C CYS A 198 8.55 -2.22 6.28
N PRO A 199 7.28 -2.00 5.85
CA PRO A 199 6.98 -1.75 4.43
C PRO A 199 7.51 -0.41 3.90
N SER A 200 8.01 0.44 4.79
CA SER A 200 8.57 1.73 4.43
C SER A 200 9.68 2.17 5.39
N PRO A 201 10.60 3.04 4.96
CA PRO A 201 11.60 3.65 5.83
C PRO A 201 11.00 4.45 6.99
N SER A 202 9.83 5.06 6.81
CA SER A 202 9.15 5.80 7.88
C SER A 202 8.68 4.88 9.00
N VAL A 203 8.18 3.69 8.65
CA VAL A 203 7.84 2.64 9.63
C VAL A 203 9.09 2.14 10.33
N TRP A 204 10.17 1.86 9.59
CA TRP A 204 11.43 1.41 10.17
C TRP A 204 11.96 2.44 11.19
N ARG A 205 12.03 3.73 10.83
CA ARG A 205 12.44 4.82 11.76
C ARG A 205 11.55 4.88 13.00
N ARG A 206 10.25 4.67 12.84
CA ARG A 206 9.31 4.67 13.96
C ARG A 206 9.56 3.52 14.93
N VAL A 207 9.72 2.29 14.43
CA VAL A 207 9.85 1.10 15.27
C VAL A 207 11.28 0.87 15.77
N SER A 208 12.31 1.36 15.08
CA SER A 208 13.70 1.27 15.54
C SER A 208 13.90 1.95 16.90
N SER A 209 13.17 3.06 17.14
CA SER A 209 13.19 3.75 18.44
C SER A 209 12.66 2.92 19.61
N LEU A 210 11.92 1.83 19.34
CA LEU A 210 11.34 0.96 20.37
C LEU A 210 12.33 -0.07 20.94
N ARG A 211 13.51 -0.22 20.35
CA ARG A 211 14.50 -1.24 20.73
C ARG A 211 13.88 -2.63 20.80
N LEU A 212 13.44 -3.14 19.65
CA LEU A 212 12.84 -4.46 19.50
C LEU A 212 13.91 -5.55 19.60
N SER A 213 13.49 -6.76 20.06
CA SER A 213 14.33 -7.95 19.99
C SER A 213 14.41 -8.51 18.57
N ALA A 214 13.40 -8.26 17.74
CA ALA A 214 13.34 -8.67 16.34
C ALA A 214 14.34 -7.88 15.48
N ARG A 215 14.93 -8.54 14.47
CA ARG A 215 15.69 -7.86 13.41
C ARG A 215 14.73 -7.06 12.52
N LEU A 216 15.04 -5.78 12.32
CA LEU A 216 14.25 -4.90 11.47
C LEU A 216 14.81 -4.87 10.06
N PHE A 217 13.95 -4.88 9.06
CA PHE A 217 14.32 -4.68 7.66
C PHE A 217 13.24 -3.94 6.90
N VAL A 218 13.64 -3.17 5.88
CA VAL A 218 12.72 -2.48 5.00
C VAL A 218 12.47 -3.37 3.79
N LEU A 219 11.20 -3.70 3.57
CA LEU A 219 10.77 -4.44 2.39
C LEU A 219 9.32 -4.10 2.09
N SER A 220 9.07 -3.57 0.90
CA SER A 220 7.72 -3.33 0.38
C SER A 220 6.91 -4.63 0.29
N ASN A 221 5.59 -4.51 0.43
CA ASN A 221 4.69 -5.62 0.13
C ASN A 221 4.55 -5.86 -1.38
N GLY A 222 4.99 -4.90 -2.19
CA GLY A 222 5.01 -5.00 -3.64
C GLY A 222 3.64 -4.92 -4.31
N VAL A 223 3.67 -4.63 -5.61
CA VAL A 223 2.51 -4.59 -6.48
C VAL A 223 2.77 -5.40 -7.75
N PRO A 224 1.76 -6.08 -8.34
CA PRO A 224 1.96 -6.81 -9.58
C PRO A 224 2.25 -5.85 -10.74
N LEU A 225 3.23 -6.16 -11.57
CA LEU A 225 3.58 -5.38 -12.78
C LEU A 225 2.89 -5.88 -14.05
N GLU A 226 2.18 -7.00 -14.00
CA GLU A 226 1.52 -7.61 -15.16
C GLU A 226 0.38 -6.72 -15.68
N GLY A 227 0.22 -6.66 -17.01
CA GLY A 227 -0.84 -5.90 -17.68
C GLY A 227 -0.61 -4.38 -17.73
N VAL A 228 0.61 -3.92 -17.54
CA VAL A 228 0.98 -2.51 -17.63
C VAL A 228 1.38 -2.18 -19.07
N SER A 229 0.54 -1.45 -19.80
CA SER A 229 0.94 -0.74 -21.02
C SER A 229 1.08 0.74 -20.71
N VAL A 230 2.20 1.34 -21.08
CA VAL A 230 2.39 2.80 -21.11
C VAL A 230 1.91 3.29 -22.48
N ASP A 231 0.67 2.94 -22.84
CA ASP A 231 0.03 3.57 -23.97
C ASP A 231 -0.41 4.95 -23.50
N GLY A 232 0.26 5.97 -24.01
CA GLY A 232 -0.19 7.35 -23.85
C GLY A 232 -1.60 7.46 -24.42
N GLY A 233 -2.60 7.16 -23.60
CA GLY A 233 -4.01 7.21 -23.97
C GLY A 233 -4.27 8.57 -24.61
N GLY A 234 -4.71 8.54 -25.87
CA GLY A 234 -5.02 9.73 -26.64
C GLY A 234 -5.95 10.64 -25.85
N ARG A 235 -5.40 11.71 -25.33
CA ARG A 235 -6.14 12.78 -24.65
C ARG A 235 -6.83 13.56 -25.75
N GLY A 236 -8.17 13.41 -25.82
CA GLY A 236 -8.98 14.08 -26.82
C GLY A 236 -8.81 15.61 -26.77
N ASP A 237 -8.80 16.22 -27.92
CA ASP A 237 -8.65 17.68 -28.18
C ASP A 237 -9.82 18.54 -27.68
N GLY A 238 -10.55 18.11 -26.65
CA GLY A 238 -11.59 18.90 -25.98
C GLY A 238 -11.00 19.85 -24.94
N LEU A 239 -11.77 20.85 -24.49
CA LEU A 239 -11.42 21.82 -23.43
C LEU A 239 -10.55 21.19 -22.35
N PRO A 240 -9.53 21.88 -21.81
CA PRO A 240 -8.52 21.30 -20.92
C PRO A 240 -9.13 20.85 -19.58
N VAL A 241 -9.77 19.71 -19.61
CA VAL A 241 -10.30 19.06 -18.41
C VAL A 241 -9.16 18.30 -17.77
N VAL A 242 -8.89 18.58 -16.51
CA VAL A 242 -7.89 17.89 -15.70
C VAL A 242 -8.55 16.80 -14.86
N ARG A 243 -8.22 15.56 -15.11
CA ARG A 243 -8.77 14.40 -14.42
C ARG A 243 -7.93 14.05 -13.18
N LEU A 244 -8.49 14.30 -12.01
CA LEU A 244 -7.90 13.91 -10.74
C LEU A 244 -8.49 12.57 -10.28
N LEU A 245 -7.62 11.64 -9.92
CA LEU A 245 -8.00 10.35 -9.34
C LEU A 245 -7.49 10.25 -7.90
N SER A 246 -8.33 9.75 -6.99
CA SER A 246 -7.92 9.35 -5.65
C SER A 246 -8.55 8.00 -5.28
N ILE A 247 -7.72 7.03 -4.89
CA ILE A 247 -8.13 5.67 -4.59
C ILE A 247 -7.90 5.40 -3.10
N GLY A 248 -8.89 4.80 -2.46
CA GLY A 248 -8.77 4.35 -1.08
C GLY A 248 -10.09 4.34 -0.33
N ARG A 249 -10.11 3.64 0.81
CA ARG A 249 -11.26 3.60 1.69
C ARG A 249 -11.67 5.01 2.13
N PHE A 250 -12.97 5.31 2.12
CA PHE A 250 -13.47 6.60 2.59
C PHE A 250 -13.49 6.65 4.12
N SER A 251 -12.37 7.07 4.70
CA SER A 251 -12.13 7.07 6.14
C SER A 251 -11.36 8.31 6.58
N ARG A 252 -11.33 8.55 7.89
CA ARG A 252 -10.68 9.77 8.44
C ARG A 252 -9.20 9.85 8.14
N GLU A 253 -8.51 8.73 8.24
CA GLU A 253 -7.07 8.64 8.03
C GLU A 253 -6.68 8.84 6.57
N LYS A 254 -7.57 8.48 5.61
CA LYS A 254 -7.35 8.68 4.17
C LYS A 254 -7.64 10.10 3.69
N ASP A 255 -8.36 10.87 4.48
CA ASP A 255 -8.55 12.33 4.40
C ASP A 255 -8.97 12.91 3.04
N GLN A 256 -9.87 12.22 2.32
CA GLN A 256 -10.46 12.74 1.08
C GLN A 256 -11.16 14.09 1.28
N VAL A 257 -11.51 14.43 2.54
CA VAL A 257 -12.07 15.75 2.88
C VAL A 257 -11.10 16.88 2.51
N THR A 258 -9.80 16.68 2.72
CA THR A 258 -8.77 17.66 2.33
C THR A 258 -8.71 17.85 0.83
N ILE A 259 -8.92 16.80 0.01
CA ILE A 259 -8.99 16.91 -1.46
C ILE A 259 -10.17 17.82 -1.87
N LEU A 260 -11.37 17.54 -1.36
CA LEU A 260 -12.55 18.36 -1.67
C LEU A 260 -12.39 19.82 -1.19
N ARG A 261 -11.76 20.05 -0.06
CA ARG A 261 -11.50 21.40 0.45
C ARG A 261 -10.46 22.14 -0.41
N ALA A 262 -9.47 21.42 -0.94
CA ALA A 262 -8.44 22.01 -1.79
C ALA A 262 -9.03 22.67 -3.06
N LEU A 263 -10.09 22.10 -3.63
CA LEU A 263 -10.76 22.67 -4.80
C LEU A 263 -11.25 24.10 -4.58
N ARG A 264 -11.54 24.53 -3.33
CA ARG A 264 -11.88 25.93 -3.03
C ARG A 264 -10.72 26.91 -3.17
N PHE A 265 -9.50 26.42 -3.19
CA PHE A 265 -8.28 27.23 -3.24
C PHE A 265 -7.55 27.04 -4.58
N SER A 266 -7.96 26.10 -5.41
CA SER A 266 -7.38 25.86 -6.72
C SER A 266 -7.92 26.88 -7.73
N SER A 267 -7.01 27.46 -8.51
CA SER A 267 -7.34 28.34 -9.65
C SER A 267 -7.97 27.57 -10.82
N HIS A 268 -7.76 26.27 -10.88
CA HIS A 268 -8.25 25.36 -11.92
C HIS A 268 -9.50 24.56 -11.53
N ALA A 269 -10.12 24.85 -10.37
CA ALA A 269 -11.21 24.03 -9.80
C ALA A 269 -12.35 23.74 -10.80
N ARG A 270 -12.67 24.68 -11.69
CA ARG A 270 -13.75 24.54 -12.69
C ARG A 270 -13.41 23.56 -13.81
N SER A 271 -12.15 23.44 -14.17
CA SER A 271 -11.66 22.49 -15.19
C SER A 271 -11.31 21.11 -14.62
N ILE A 272 -11.38 20.93 -13.29
CA ILE A 272 -11.07 19.67 -12.63
C ILE A 272 -12.27 18.72 -12.62
N GLU A 273 -12.05 17.49 -13.09
CA GLU A 273 -12.93 16.34 -12.87
C GLU A 273 -12.31 15.43 -11.80
N LEU A 274 -12.92 15.38 -10.63
CA LEU A 274 -12.44 14.55 -9.53
C LEU A 274 -13.19 13.23 -9.46
N THR A 275 -12.44 12.13 -9.49
CA THR A 275 -12.94 10.77 -9.20
C THR A 275 -12.38 10.29 -7.87
N LEU A 276 -13.27 9.96 -6.94
CA LEU A 276 -12.96 9.28 -5.69
C LEU A 276 -13.38 7.81 -5.80
N ALA A 277 -12.39 6.91 -5.83
CA ALA A 277 -12.61 5.47 -5.96
C ALA A 277 -12.47 4.78 -4.60
N GLY A 278 -13.56 4.24 -4.09
CA GLY A 278 -13.60 3.54 -2.81
C GLY A 278 -14.97 3.51 -2.17
N ARG A 279 -15.02 2.99 -0.95
CA ARG A 279 -16.19 2.98 -0.06
C ARG A 279 -15.74 3.21 1.38
N GLY A 280 -16.64 3.64 2.24
CA GLY A 280 -16.33 3.75 3.66
C GLY A 280 -17.20 4.70 4.45
N PRO A 281 -17.00 4.79 5.76
CA PRO A 281 -17.90 5.48 6.69
C PRO A 281 -18.01 7.00 6.45
N THR A 282 -17.04 7.62 5.76
CA THR A 282 -17.09 9.07 5.48
C THR A 282 -17.78 9.43 4.18
N GLU A 283 -18.24 8.48 3.37
CA GLU A 283 -18.82 8.70 2.04
C GLU A 283 -19.96 9.72 2.04
N ARG A 284 -20.91 9.56 2.97
CA ARG A 284 -22.06 10.51 3.10
C ARG A 284 -21.60 11.95 3.32
N ARG A 285 -20.54 12.13 4.10
CA ARG A 285 -19.94 13.46 4.34
C ARG A 285 -19.28 14.02 3.11
N LEU A 286 -18.54 13.16 2.38
CA LEU A 286 -17.84 13.55 1.14
C LEU A 286 -18.83 13.98 0.07
N ARG A 287 -19.94 13.23 -0.15
CA ARG A 287 -21.01 13.59 -1.10
C ARG A 287 -21.65 14.94 -0.75
N LYS A 288 -21.98 15.16 0.53
CA LYS A 288 -22.53 16.46 0.97
C LYS A 288 -21.55 17.62 0.74
N LEU A 289 -20.24 17.37 0.84
CA LEU A 289 -19.23 18.40 0.58
C LEU A 289 -19.10 18.67 -0.92
N SER A 290 -19.15 17.64 -1.77
CA SER A 290 -19.21 17.76 -3.24
C SER A 290 -20.41 18.59 -3.68
N ASP A 291 -21.61 18.26 -3.16
CA ASP A 291 -22.85 19.00 -3.49
C ASP A 291 -22.77 20.50 -3.12
N ARG A 292 -22.06 20.82 -2.04
CA ARG A 292 -21.81 22.22 -1.67
C ARG A 292 -20.85 22.92 -2.64
N LEU A 293 -19.79 22.23 -3.08
CA LEU A 293 -18.84 22.80 -4.03
C LEU A 293 -19.52 23.16 -5.37
N VAL A 294 -20.44 22.30 -5.84
CA VAL A 294 -21.25 22.58 -7.06
C VAL A 294 -22.18 23.77 -6.80
N ARG A 295 -22.94 23.77 -5.72
CA ARG A 295 -23.89 24.87 -5.40
C ARG A 295 -23.19 26.22 -5.23
N ASP A 296 -21.99 26.23 -4.66
CA ASP A 296 -21.19 27.43 -4.45
C ASP A 296 -20.45 27.87 -5.74
N GLY A 297 -20.62 27.16 -6.86
CA GLY A 297 -19.98 27.43 -8.15
C GLY A 297 -18.46 27.25 -8.17
N VAL A 298 -17.92 26.49 -7.19
CA VAL A 298 -16.48 26.20 -7.10
C VAL A 298 -16.06 25.22 -8.18
N ILE A 299 -16.86 24.18 -8.41
CA ILE A 299 -16.67 23.16 -9.45
C ILE A 299 -17.89 23.13 -10.36
N GLU A 300 -17.68 22.84 -11.64
CA GLU A 300 -18.77 22.75 -12.62
C GLU A 300 -19.43 21.36 -12.59
N ARG A 301 -18.65 20.32 -12.36
CA ARG A 301 -19.09 18.92 -12.38
C ARG A 301 -19.06 18.31 -10.97
N PRO A 302 -20.10 17.56 -10.59
CA PRO A 302 -20.07 16.85 -9.31
C PRO A 302 -18.94 15.82 -9.29
N VAL A 303 -18.37 15.61 -8.09
CA VAL A 303 -17.35 14.58 -7.88
C VAL A 303 -17.92 13.19 -8.18
N CYS A 304 -17.20 12.38 -8.93
CA CYS A 304 -17.56 11.00 -9.22
C CYS A 304 -17.16 10.12 -8.04
N PHE A 305 -18.13 9.37 -7.50
CA PHE A 305 -17.91 8.40 -6.40
C PHE A 305 -18.18 6.99 -6.92
N VAL A 306 -17.14 6.18 -7.00
CA VAL A 306 -17.21 4.84 -7.59
C VAL A 306 -16.51 3.80 -6.74
N PHE A 307 -16.89 2.53 -6.92
CA PHE A 307 -16.13 1.40 -6.43
C PHE A 307 -15.71 0.57 -7.63
N MET A 308 -14.42 0.48 -7.85
CA MET A 308 -13.82 -0.10 -9.04
C MET A 308 -13.22 -1.47 -8.77
N GLY A 309 -13.39 -2.39 -9.73
CA GLY A 309 -12.59 -3.60 -9.82
C GLY A 309 -11.17 -3.32 -10.33
N PRO A 310 -10.27 -4.33 -10.33
CA PRO A 310 -8.88 -4.15 -10.74
C PRO A 310 -8.71 -3.58 -12.16
N GLU A 311 -9.49 -4.06 -13.13
CA GLU A 311 -9.43 -3.61 -14.53
C GLU A 311 -9.91 -2.17 -14.70
N GLU A 312 -11.02 -1.81 -14.02
CA GLU A 312 -11.56 -0.46 -14.02
C GLU A 312 -10.58 0.52 -13.36
N MET A 313 -9.92 0.08 -12.28
CA MET A 313 -8.91 0.87 -11.57
C MET A 313 -7.68 1.10 -12.45
N ALA A 314 -7.21 0.09 -13.16
CA ALA A 314 -6.12 0.20 -14.12
C ALA A 314 -6.48 1.19 -15.25
N ARG A 315 -7.70 1.11 -15.81
CA ARG A 315 -8.18 2.06 -16.82
C ARG A 315 -8.25 3.49 -16.28
N ALA A 316 -8.90 3.70 -15.13
CA ALA A 316 -9.01 5.02 -14.51
C ALA A 316 -7.63 5.62 -14.18
N SER A 317 -6.66 4.78 -13.79
CA SER A 317 -5.28 5.21 -13.54
C SER A 317 -4.60 5.70 -14.83
N ARG A 318 -4.77 5.01 -15.96
CA ARG A 318 -4.21 5.45 -17.26
C ARG A 318 -4.87 6.72 -17.79
N GLU A 319 -6.16 6.92 -17.52
CA GLU A 319 -6.92 8.08 -17.95
C GLU A 319 -6.71 9.31 -17.06
N ALA A 320 -6.18 9.15 -15.85
CA ALA A 320 -5.94 10.26 -14.93
C ALA A 320 -4.75 11.13 -15.35
N ASP A 321 -4.89 12.45 -15.19
CA ASP A 321 -3.80 13.41 -15.35
C ASP A 321 -2.94 13.49 -14.10
N LEU A 322 -3.58 13.44 -12.92
CA LEU A 322 -2.92 13.46 -11.62
C LEU A 322 -3.59 12.44 -10.68
N TYR A 323 -2.78 11.82 -9.84
CA TYR A 323 -3.25 10.99 -8.73
C TYR A 323 -3.03 11.68 -7.39
N VAL A 324 -4.07 11.85 -6.59
CA VAL A 324 -3.97 12.52 -5.28
C VAL A 324 -4.09 11.49 -4.16
N HIS A 325 -3.06 11.39 -3.32
CA HIS A 325 -3.06 10.55 -2.12
C HIS A 325 -2.96 11.40 -0.86
N ALA A 326 -4.10 11.67 -0.24
CA ALA A 326 -4.19 12.60 0.89
C ALA A 326 -4.12 11.94 2.26
N ALA A 327 -3.78 10.65 2.34
CA ALA A 327 -3.76 9.93 3.59
C ALA A 327 -2.76 10.55 4.60
N ARG A 328 -3.27 10.85 5.80
CA ARG A 328 -2.46 11.34 6.92
C ARG A 328 -1.80 10.22 7.72
N ILE A 329 -2.38 9.01 7.63
CA ILE A 329 -1.87 7.81 8.31
C ILE A 329 -1.83 6.70 7.27
N GLU A 330 -0.60 6.36 6.87
CA GLU A 330 -0.32 5.36 5.85
C GLU A 330 1.00 4.65 6.17
N VAL A 331 1.00 3.34 6.12
CA VAL A 331 2.17 2.51 6.42
C VAL A 331 3.10 2.38 5.22
N GLU A 332 2.53 2.28 4.03
CA GLU A 332 3.26 2.13 2.78
C GLU A 332 2.61 2.93 1.64
N GLY A 333 1.34 2.61 1.36
CA GLY A 333 0.58 3.23 0.28
C GLY A 333 0.49 2.38 -0.97
N LEU A 334 0.13 1.10 -0.82
CA LEU A 334 -0.04 0.16 -1.94
C LEU A 334 -0.94 0.72 -3.05
N GLY A 335 -2.03 1.42 -2.69
CA GLY A 335 -2.88 2.07 -3.69
C GLY A 335 -2.16 3.15 -4.50
N ALA A 336 -1.19 3.85 -3.93
CA ALA A 336 -0.35 4.79 -4.68
C ALA A 336 0.58 4.02 -5.63
N LEU A 337 1.25 2.97 -5.16
CA LEU A 337 2.10 2.13 -6.00
C LEU A 337 1.34 1.49 -7.16
N GLU A 338 0.11 1.02 -6.91
CA GLU A 338 -0.77 0.46 -7.96
C GLU A 338 -1.10 1.49 -9.04
N VAL A 339 -1.18 2.78 -8.72
CA VAL A 339 -1.40 3.84 -9.70
C VAL A 339 -0.11 4.26 -10.40
N LEU A 340 1.00 4.40 -9.67
CA LEU A 340 2.29 4.80 -10.22
C LEU A 340 2.77 3.88 -11.35
N ARG A 341 2.51 2.59 -11.25
CA ARG A 341 2.83 1.62 -12.31
C ARG A 341 2.11 1.88 -13.64
N HIS A 342 1.07 2.72 -13.64
CA HIS A 342 0.36 3.12 -14.86
C HIS A 342 0.85 4.46 -15.43
N GLY A 343 1.91 5.05 -14.88
CA GLY A 343 2.50 6.27 -15.36
C GLY A 343 1.57 7.48 -15.13
N VAL A 344 1.29 7.79 -13.88
CA VAL A 344 0.52 8.97 -13.47
C VAL A 344 1.35 9.80 -12.51
N VAL A 345 1.34 11.11 -12.65
CA VAL A 345 2.01 12.01 -11.70
C VAL A 345 1.24 12.03 -10.38
N PRO A 346 1.88 11.64 -9.27
CA PRO A 346 1.22 11.66 -7.98
C PRO A 346 1.37 13.02 -7.28
N VAL A 347 0.36 13.35 -6.47
CA VAL A 347 0.37 14.43 -5.49
C VAL A 347 0.18 13.78 -4.12
N LEU A 348 1.23 13.74 -3.32
CA LEU A 348 1.36 12.88 -2.14
C LEU A 348 1.40 13.70 -0.84
N ALA A 349 0.62 13.28 0.14
CA ALA A 349 0.65 13.89 1.46
C ALA A 349 1.98 13.57 2.19
N ARG A 350 2.60 14.58 2.79
CA ARG A 350 3.75 14.45 3.70
C ARG A 350 3.32 14.74 5.13
N GLY A 351 3.72 13.84 6.02
CA GLY A 351 3.45 13.97 7.45
C GLY A 351 4.12 12.85 8.23
N PRO A 352 4.12 12.93 9.57
CA PRO A 352 4.84 11.98 10.42
C PRO A 352 4.42 10.51 10.27
N LEU A 353 3.20 10.28 9.78
CA LEU A 353 2.62 8.94 9.60
C LEU A 353 2.17 8.70 8.16
N ALA A 354 2.49 9.58 7.23
CA ALA A 354 2.13 9.48 5.83
C ALA A 354 3.33 8.94 5.01
N ALA A 355 3.43 7.62 4.89
CA ALA A 355 4.57 6.98 4.23
C ALA A 355 4.65 7.25 2.72
N THR A 356 3.55 7.64 2.06
CA THR A 356 3.48 7.76 0.60
C THR A 356 4.40 8.82 -0.01
N SER A 357 4.79 9.85 0.76
CA SER A 357 5.77 10.84 0.29
C SER A 357 7.15 10.23 -0.06
N GLN A 358 7.43 9.00 0.39
CA GLN A 358 8.64 8.27 -0.02
C GLN A 358 8.72 8.00 -1.53
N PHE A 359 7.59 8.01 -2.23
CA PHE A 359 7.53 7.79 -3.67
C PHE A 359 7.71 9.06 -4.49
N ALA A 360 7.76 10.24 -3.87
CA ALA A 360 7.91 11.50 -4.55
C ALA A 360 9.33 11.64 -5.15
N LEU A 361 9.39 12.02 -6.41
CA LEU A 361 10.65 12.32 -7.12
C LEU A 361 11.12 13.75 -6.88
N SER A 362 10.21 14.65 -6.48
CA SER A 362 10.51 16.05 -6.16
C SER A 362 9.52 16.61 -5.15
N GLU A 363 9.86 17.75 -4.55
CA GLU A 363 8.99 18.52 -3.65
C GLU A 363 7.70 19.00 -4.34
N GLU A 364 7.70 19.09 -5.66
CA GLU A 364 6.57 19.53 -6.47
C GLU A 364 5.41 18.53 -6.51
N SER A 365 5.67 17.28 -6.14
CA SER A 365 4.66 16.23 -5.97
C SER A 365 4.23 16.05 -4.51
N VAL A 366 4.64 16.93 -3.59
CA VAL A 366 4.39 16.75 -2.16
C VAL A 366 3.60 17.94 -1.61
N PHE A 367 2.66 17.67 -0.71
CA PHE A 367 1.93 18.68 0.05
C PHE A 367 1.83 18.30 1.53
N GLU A 368 1.61 19.28 2.40
CA GLU A 368 1.48 19.04 3.84
C GLU A 368 0.17 18.36 4.17
N ALA A 369 0.23 17.19 4.83
CA ALA A 369 -0.92 16.36 5.17
C ALA A 369 -1.99 17.12 5.96
N GLY A 370 -3.22 17.14 5.43
CA GLY A 370 -4.35 17.85 6.04
C GLY A 370 -4.42 19.35 5.73
N ASP A 371 -3.48 19.90 4.93
CA ASP A 371 -3.53 21.29 4.48
C ASP A 371 -4.13 21.40 3.05
N PRO A 372 -5.39 21.87 2.90
CA PRO A 372 -6.03 21.99 1.60
C PRO A 372 -5.42 23.11 0.74
N ARG A 373 -4.78 24.14 1.33
CA ARG A 373 -4.12 25.20 0.57
C ARG A 373 -2.80 24.72 -0.03
N SER A 374 -2.04 23.94 0.74
CA SER A 374 -0.83 23.28 0.23
C SER A 374 -1.18 22.33 -0.90
N LEU A 375 -2.21 21.49 -0.75
CA LEU A 375 -2.67 20.57 -1.80
C LEU A 375 -3.11 21.32 -3.07
N ALA A 376 -3.87 22.41 -2.93
CA ALA A 376 -4.31 23.21 -4.09
C ALA A 376 -3.10 23.75 -4.87
N ARG A 377 -2.10 24.34 -4.19
CA ARG A 377 -0.88 24.84 -4.85
C ARG A 377 -0.13 23.75 -5.61
N THR A 378 -0.02 22.55 -5.01
CA THR A 378 0.65 21.42 -5.65
C THR A 378 -0.12 20.95 -6.90
N ILE A 379 -1.46 20.84 -6.84
CA ILE A 379 -2.29 20.51 -8.00
C ILE A 379 -2.13 21.57 -9.10
N ASP A 380 -2.31 22.85 -8.74
CA ASP A 380 -2.25 23.97 -9.70
C ASP A 380 -0.87 24.03 -10.39
N GLY A 381 0.21 23.82 -9.63
CA GLY A 381 1.57 23.78 -10.17
C GLY A 381 1.76 22.70 -11.24
N TRP A 382 1.14 21.53 -11.08
CA TRP A 382 1.17 20.47 -12.09
C TRP A 382 0.24 20.73 -13.27
N VAL A 383 -0.88 21.41 -13.05
CA VAL A 383 -1.82 21.82 -14.12
C VAL A 383 -1.16 22.87 -15.01
N ASP A 384 -0.51 23.88 -14.41
CA ASP A 384 0.15 24.99 -15.12
C ASP A 384 1.31 24.54 -16.01
N ARG A 385 1.98 23.43 -15.69
CA ARG A 385 3.05 22.84 -16.51
C ARG A 385 2.58 22.21 -17.82
N GLY A 386 1.30 22.05 -18.02
CA GLY A 386 0.75 21.47 -19.22
C GLY A 386 0.86 19.94 -19.30
N SER A 387 0.29 19.37 -20.34
CA SER A 387 0.16 17.91 -20.51
C SER A 387 1.49 17.23 -20.88
N GLU A 388 2.37 17.91 -21.62
CA GLU A 388 3.65 17.34 -22.08
C GLU A 388 4.60 17.09 -20.90
N ASP A 389 4.77 18.09 -20.03
CA ASP A 389 5.61 17.96 -18.83
C ASP A 389 5.09 16.87 -17.89
N ARG A 390 3.75 16.78 -17.74
CA ARG A 390 3.12 15.71 -16.95
C ARG A 390 3.37 14.33 -17.55
N LEU A 391 3.40 14.17 -18.88
CA LEU A 391 3.72 12.90 -19.52
C LEU A 391 5.17 12.48 -19.29
N ILE A 392 6.11 13.41 -19.38
CA ILE A 392 7.52 13.17 -19.11
C ILE A 392 7.70 12.70 -17.67
N GLU A 393 7.08 13.39 -16.71
CA GLU A 393 7.20 13.05 -15.30
C GLU A 393 6.47 11.74 -14.97
N ALA A 394 5.32 11.47 -15.60
CA ALA A 394 4.59 10.21 -15.48
C ALA A 394 5.44 9.00 -15.87
N ALA A 395 6.27 9.11 -16.92
CA ALA A 395 7.21 8.06 -17.32
C ALA A 395 8.30 7.83 -16.26
N ARG A 396 8.73 8.88 -15.54
CA ARG A 396 9.67 8.76 -14.42
C ARG A 396 9.02 8.05 -13.23
N TYR A 397 7.77 8.40 -12.89
CA TYR A 397 7.01 7.74 -11.82
C TYR A 397 6.68 6.28 -12.13
N TRP A 398 6.45 5.94 -13.39
CA TRP A 398 6.33 4.53 -13.80
C TRP A 398 7.56 3.71 -13.39
N ARG A 399 8.78 4.27 -13.60
CA ARG A 399 10.03 3.60 -13.18
C ARG A 399 10.11 3.43 -11.66
N VAL A 400 9.58 4.38 -10.88
CA VAL A 400 9.45 4.22 -9.42
C VAL A 400 8.54 3.05 -9.11
N GLY A 401 7.34 2.99 -9.69
CA GLY A 401 6.40 1.88 -9.47
C GLY A 401 6.99 0.51 -9.83
N ALA A 402 7.79 0.44 -10.92
CA ALA A 402 8.41 -0.80 -11.39
C ALA A 402 9.43 -1.39 -10.40
N GLN A 403 10.03 -0.58 -9.52
CA GLN A 403 10.98 -1.06 -8.51
C GLN A 403 10.31 -1.85 -7.39
N TYR A 404 8.98 -1.75 -7.25
CA TYR A 404 8.20 -2.42 -6.22
C TYR A 404 7.46 -3.65 -6.75
N ASP A 405 8.09 -4.37 -7.70
CA ASP A 405 7.54 -5.63 -8.20
C ASP A 405 7.36 -6.65 -7.08
N ILE A 406 6.13 -7.17 -6.94
CA ILE A 406 5.81 -8.13 -5.88
C ILE A 406 6.60 -9.43 -5.99
N ARG A 407 6.96 -9.88 -7.20
CA ARG A 407 7.75 -11.12 -7.40
C ARG A 407 9.16 -10.95 -6.81
N SER A 408 9.76 -9.78 -6.99
CA SER A 408 11.03 -9.41 -6.39
C SER A 408 10.91 -9.30 -4.87
N CYS A 409 9.87 -8.60 -4.37
CA CYS A 409 9.64 -8.46 -2.93
C CYS A 409 9.44 -9.82 -2.24
N VAL A 410 8.68 -10.73 -2.85
CA VAL A 410 8.49 -12.09 -2.31
C VAL A 410 9.79 -12.90 -2.32
N GLY A 411 10.65 -12.72 -3.34
CA GLY A 411 11.98 -13.33 -3.35
C GLY A 411 12.87 -12.88 -2.19
N GLU A 412 12.83 -11.58 -1.84
CA GLU A 412 13.53 -11.03 -0.67
C GLU A 412 12.94 -11.58 0.64
N LEU A 413 11.62 -11.63 0.74
CA LEU A 413 10.92 -12.18 1.89
C LEU A 413 11.26 -13.66 2.12
N GLU A 414 11.36 -14.45 1.04
CA GLU A 414 11.79 -15.84 1.09
C GLU A 414 13.21 -15.99 1.68
N ARG A 415 14.14 -15.10 1.33
CA ARG A 415 15.48 -15.10 1.92
C ARG A 415 15.45 -14.88 3.43
N VAL A 416 14.57 -14.01 3.92
CA VAL A 416 14.37 -13.80 5.35
C VAL A 416 13.77 -15.02 6.03
N TYR A 417 12.81 -15.73 5.42
CA TYR A 417 12.32 -16.99 5.97
C TYR A 417 13.40 -18.05 6.07
N ARG A 418 14.22 -18.21 5.03
CA ARG A 418 15.36 -19.16 5.06
C ARG A 418 16.35 -18.81 6.15
N TRP A 419 16.65 -17.54 6.33
CA TRP A 419 17.50 -17.08 7.41
C TRP A 419 16.89 -17.40 8.79
N LEU A 420 15.59 -17.20 8.98
CA LEU A 420 14.91 -17.51 10.24
C LEU A 420 14.99 -19.01 10.60
N VAL A 421 14.91 -19.87 9.60
CA VAL A 421 14.94 -21.34 9.78
C VAL A 421 16.36 -21.89 9.94
N ALA A 422 17.29 -21.43 9.13
CA ALA A 422 18.64 -22.00 9.02
C ALA A 422 19.72 -21.17 9.73
N GLY A 423 19.45 -19.93 10.10
CA GLY A 423 20.46 -18.98 10.58
C GLY A 423 21.36 -18.44 9.48
N GLY A 424 22.52 -17.93 9.85
CA GLY A 424 23.49 -17.32 8.95
C GLY A 424 23.47 -15.79 8.99
N GLU A 425 24.00 -15.16 7.93
CA GLU A 425 23.97 -13.70 7.79
C GLU A 425 22.57 -13.19 7.48
N PHE A 426 22.14 -12.12 8.16
CA PHE A 426 20.82 -11.56 7.99
C PHE A 426 20.70 -10.87 6.61
N PRO A 427 19.77 -11.31 5.75
CA PRO A 427 19.65 -10.78 4.38
C PRO A 427 18.87 -9.46 4.30
N GLY A 428 18.25 -8.99 5.38
CA GLY A 428 17.40 -7.82 5.40
C GLY A 428 18.18 -6.52 5.26
N GLN A 429 17.58 -5.53 4.57
CA GLN A 429 18.19 -4.24 4.31
C GLN A 429 17.71 -3.18 5.30
N GLU A 430 18.62 -2.31 5.73
CA GLU A 430 18.31 -1.08 6.46
C GLU A 430 18.14 0.10 5.50
N PRO A 431 17.40 1.17 5.86
CA PRO A 431 17.14 2.29 4.96
C PRO A 431 18.39 2.95 4.37
N ASP A 432 19.47 3.00 5.13
CA ASP A 432 20.71 3.65 4.71
C ASP A 432 21.51 2.83 3.69
N SER A 433 21.27 1.54 3.58
CA SER A 433 21.88 0.65 2.58
C SER A 433 21.14 0.64 1.24
N MET A 434 19.92 1.18 1.19
CA MET A 434 19.09 1.25 -0.01
C MET A 434 19.45 2.50 -0.83
N GLY A 435 20.53 2.41 -1.60
CA GLY A 435 21.02 3.50 -2.43
C GLY A 435 19.96 4.03 -3.40
N GLY A 436 19.75 5.34 -3.40
CA GLY A 436 19.05 6.10 -4.47
C GLY A 436 17.54 6.15 -4.45
N ILE A 437 16.82 5.11 -4.00
CA ILE A 437 15.36 5.06 -4.08
C ILE A 437 14.69 5.89 -2.98
N TYR A 438 15.33 6.02 -1.82
CA TYR A 438 14.80 6.71 -0.65
C TYR A 438 15.54 8.03 -0.30
N SER A 439 16.43 8.51 -1.16
CA SER A 439 17.28 9.67 -0.88
C SER A 439 16.56 11.02 -0.94
N VAL A 440 15.37 11.09 -1.49
CA VAL A 440 14.60 12.35 -1.67
C VAL A 440 13.79 12.74 -0.41
N ALA A 441 13.71 11.87 0.59
CA ALA A 441 12.93 12.09 1.81
C ALA A 441 13.78 12.49 3.03
N ARG A 442 14.94 13.15 2.82
CA ARG A 442 15.74 13.77 3.91
C ARG A 442 15.32 15.19 4.21
#